data_9ded8e9f3479521891fb06334dc1814a
#
_entry.id   9ded8e9f3479521891fb06334dc1814a
#
_cell.length_a   1.000
_cell.length_b   1.000
_cell.length_c   1.000
_cell.angle_alpha   90.00
_cell.angle_beta   90.00
_cell.angle_gamma   90.00
#
_symmetry.space_group_name_H-M   'P 1'
#
loop_
_entity.id
_entity.type
_entity.pdbx_description
1 polymer ?
#
loop_
_entity_poly.entity_id
_entity_poly.type
_entity_poly.pdbx_seq_one_letter_code
_entity_poly.pdbx_strand_id
1 'polypeptide(L)'
;MTNKIKTLIAVFSIIFIFSVTGLSQSKPDCATVTDKEIVKQIYDKIMAKYSGQVSHINVRATDKVVTIEGWVTSKSAKKEIEKWAKKIKCVTKVVNKLGTVPTGCGPGMKQCGETCIPEKETCNLCRGVPCI
;
A
#
# COMPACT_ATOMS: atom_id res chain seq x y z
N MET A 1 24.35 -50.22 36.54
CA MET A 1 24.25 -49.34 35.34
C MET A 1 23.04 -48.40 35.32
N THR A 2 22.27 -48.28 36.40
CA THR A 2 21.00 -47.53 36.41
C THR A 2 21.09 -46.11 36.98
N ASN A 3 22.17 -45.74 37.65
CA ASN A 3 22.27 -44.41 38.28
C ASN A 3 22.83 -43.28 37.39
N LYS A 4 23.57 -43.61 36.31
CA LYS A 4 24.12 -42.60 35.37
C LYS A 4 23.08 -42.04 34.45
N ILE A 5 22.03 -42.78 34.10
CA ILE A 5 20.95 -42.33 33.21
C ILE A 5 20.00 -41.35 33.90
N LYS A 6 19.75 -41.53 35.19
CA LYS A 6 18.89 -40.61 35.97
C LYS A 6 19.48 -39.22 36.16
N THR A 7 20.81 -39.13 36.27
CA THR A 7 21.51 -37.83 36.40
C THR A 7 21.55 -37.05 35.09
N LEU A 8 21.60 -37.72 33.96
CA LEU A 8 21.57 -37.07 32.61
C LEU A 8 20.20 -36.46 32.28
N ILE A 9 19.11 -37.10 32.69
CA ILE A 9 17.75 -36.58 32.46
C ILE A 9 17.48 -35.35 33.32
N ALA A 10 18.01 -35.27 34.53
CA ALA A 10 17.84 -34.12 35.43
C ALA A 10 18.57 -32.85 34.91
N VAL A 11 19.71 -33.01 34.22
CA VAL A 11 20.48 -31.88 33.68
C VAL A 11 19.83 -31.32 32.38
N PHE A 12 19.17 -32.16 31.59
CA PHE A 12 18.48 -31.72 30.40
C PHE A 12 17.19 -30.95 30.66
N SER A 13 16.54 -31.18 31.82
CA SER A 13 15.30 -30.45 32.18
C SER A 13 15.55 -29.01 32.63
N ILE A 14 16.76 -28.65 33.03
CA ILE A 14 17.08 -27.31 33.56
C ILE A 14 17.40 -26.33 32.40
N ILE A 15 17.82 -26.83 31.23
CA ILE A 15 18.22 -25.98 30.10
C ILE A 15 17.01 -25.45 29.31
N PHE A 16 15.80 -25.99 29.52
CA PHE A 16 14.61 -25.64 28.69
C PHE A 16 13.76 -24.47 29.24
N ILE A 17 14.15 -23.87 30.38
CA ILE A 17 13.34 -22.83 31.05
C ILE A 17 13.81 -21.38 30.68
N PHE A 18 14.88 -21.22 29.90
CA PHE A 18 15.47 -19.89 29.66
C PHE A 18 15.31 -19.38 28.19
N SER A 19 14.19 -19.59 27.55
CA SER A 19 13.97 -19.04 26.19
C SER A 19 12.57 -18.52 25.98
N VAL A 20 12.00 -17.83 26.96
CA VAL A 20 10.86 -16.95 26.74
C VAL A 20 11.22 -15.57 27.24
N THR A 21 12.25 -14.96 26.63
CA THR A 21 12.29 -13.52 26.56
C THR A 21 11.23 -13.16 25.53
N GLY A 22 10.00 -12.95 26.00
CA GLY A 22 8.97 -12.30 25.21
C GLY A 22 9.53 -10.97 24.73
N LEU A 23 9.88 -10.88 23.45
CA LEU A 23 10.00 -9.62 22.75
C LEU A 23 8.62 -9.00 22.85
N SER A 24 8.41 -8.22 23.92
CA SER A 24 7.32 -7.27 23.99
C SER A 24 7.51 -6.33 22.81
N GLN A 25 6.84 -6.62 21.69
CA GLN A 25 6.73 -5.66 20.61
C GLN A 25 5.94 -4.48 21.19
N SER A 26 6.67 -3.49 21.67
CA SER A 26 6.09 -2.24 22.10
C SER A 26 5.25 -1.72 20.94
N LYS A 27 3.95 -1.56 21.19
CA LYS A 27 3.02 -0.94 20.24
C LYS A 27 3.69 0.38 19.82
N PRO A 28 3.92 0.60 18.51
CA PRO A 28 4.63 1.80 18.09
C PRO A 28 3.86 3.02 18.60
N ASP A 29 4.57 3.89 19.28
CA ASP A 29 4.01 5.14 19.76
C ASP A 29 3.68 6.02 18.55
N CYS A 30 2.39 6.17 18.25
CA CYS A 30 1.93 6.99 17.13
C CYS A 30 2.18 8.49 17.33
N ALA A 31 2.58 8.91 18.53
CA ALA A 31 2.99 10.27 18.78
C ALA A 31 4.33 10.61 18.09
N THR A 32 5.21 9.63 17.93
CA THR A 32 6.53 9.83 17.30
C THR A 32 6.51 9.71 15.78
N VAL A 33 5.51 9.01 15.22
CA VAL A 33 5.38 8.86 13.76
C VAL A 33 4.82 10.13 13.15
N THR A 34 5.55 10.74 12.23
CA THR A 34 5.15 11.96 11.54
C THR A 34 4.25 11.67 10.33
N ASP A 35 3.40 12.62 9.95
CA ASP A 35 2.58 12.51 8.74
C ASP A 35 3.45 12.40 7.49
N LYS A 36 4.62 13.04 7.49
CA LYS A 36 5.60 12.96 6.40
C LYS A 36 6.15 11.54 6.21
N GLU A 37 6.40 10.83 7.29
CA GLU A 37 6.84 9.42 7.23
C GLU A 37 5.74 8.51 6.69
N ILE A 38 4.49 8.75 7.09
CA ILE A 38 3.33 8.02 6.57
C ILE A 38 3.21 8.23 5.07
N VAL A 39 3.28 9.48 4.60
CA VAL A 39 3.23 9.84 3.17
C VAL A 39 4.34 9.13 2.40
N LYS A 40 5.58 9.19 2.92
CA LYS A 40 6.72 8.53 2.28
C LYS A 40 6.52 7.02 2.16
N GLN A 41 6.10 6.34 3.22
CA GLN A 41 5.86 4.90 3.21
C GLN A 41 4.78 4.50 2.19
N ILE A 42 3.70 5.29 2.10
CA ILE A 42 2.62 5.04 1.16
C ILE A 42 3.10 5.24 -0.27
N TYR A 43 3.76 6.36 -0.55
CA TYR A 43 4.25 6.70 -1.87
C TYR A 43 5.26 5.67 -2.38
N ASP A 44 6.27 5.35 -1.58
CA ASP A 44 7.30 4.36 -1.92
C ASP A 44 6.67 2.99 -2.24
N LYS A 45 5.66 2.58 -1.49
CA LYS A 45 4.96 1.32 -1.69
C LYS A 45 4.11 1.32 -2.94
N ILE A 46 3.44 2.44 -3.27
CA ILE A 46 2.71 2.59 -4.53
C ILE A 46 3.70 2.48 -5.71
N MET A 47 4.81 3.21 -5.65
CA MET A 47 5.81 3.18 -6.71
C MET A 47 6.47 1.82 -6.87
N ALA A 48 6.79 1.12 -5.79
CA ALA A 48 7.38 -0.21 -5.85
C ALA A 48 6.46 -1.26 -6.50
N LYS A 49 5.15 -1.19 -6.24
CA LYS A 49 4.22 -2.22 -6.71
C LYS A 49 3.44 -1.83 -7.97
N TYR A 50 3.20 -0.55 -8.18
CA TYR A 50 2.25 -0.08 -9.20
C TYR A 50 2.83 0.96 -10.16
N SER A 51 4.16 1.17 -10.22
CA SER A 51 4.80 2.23 -11.02
C SER A 51 4.32 2.31 -12.49
N GLY A 52 4.06 1.15 -13.11
CA GLY A 52 3.51 1.08 -14.48
C GLY A 52 1.98 1.14 -14.58
N GLN A 53 1.28 1.24 -13.45
CA GLN A 53 -0.18 1.17 -13.39
C GLN A 53 -0.80 2.42 -12.74
N VAL A 54 0.00 3.40 -12.41
CA VAL A 54 -0.43 4.63 -11.76
C VAL A 54 0.10 5.85 -12.49
N SER A 55 -0.65 6.95 -12.43
CA SER A 55 -0.21 8.23 -12.95
C SER A 55 -0.69 9.38 -12.06
N HIS A 56 0.09 10.45 -12.01
CA HIS A 56 -0.20 11.68 -11.25
C HIS A 56 -0.53 11.40 -9.77
N ILE A 57 0.17 10.45 -9.14
CA ILE A 57 -0.06 10.10 -7.75
C ILE A 57 0.39 11.23 -6.84
N ASN A 58 -0.53 11.64 -5.98
CA ASN A 58 -0.31 12.59 -4.91
C ASN A 58 -0.82 11.99 -3.59
N VAL A 59 0.03 11.93 -2.60
CA VAL A 59 -0.29 11.43 -1.27
C VAL A 59 -0.06 12.54 -0.26
N ARG A 60 -1.07 12.81 0.56
CA ARG A 60 -1.00 13.78 1.66
C ARG A 60 -1.47 13.13 2.95
N ALA A 61 -0.95 13.58 4.06
CA ALA A 61 -1.43 13.20 5.37
C ALA A 61 -1.54 14.44 6.25
N THR A 62 -2.61 14.50 7.04
CA THR A 62 -2.85 15.52 8.06
C THR A 62 -3.53 14.83 9.23
N ASP A 63 -2.97 14.97 10.43
CA ASP A 63 -3.46 14.31 11.65
C ASP A 63 -3.71 12.81 11.47
N LYS A 64 -2.77 12.11 10.80
CA LYS A 64 -2.86 10.67 10.48
C LYS A 64 -4.02 10.29 9.54
N VAL A 65 -4.72 11.27 8.97
CA VAL A 65 -5.69 11.07 7.90
C VAL A 65 -4.98 11.19 6.56
N VAL A 66 -4.97 10.11 5.80
CA VAL A 66 -4.28 10.02 4.50
C VAL A 66 -5.25 10.27 3.36
N THR A 67 -4.90 11.17 2.46
CA THR A 67 -5.60 11.38 1.18
C THR A 67 -4.69 10.92 0.04
N ILE A 68 -5.21 10.05 -0.82
CA ILE A 68 -4.50 9.54 -2.00
C ILE A 68 -5.28 9.97 -3.23
N GLU A 69 -4.63 10.73 -4.12
CA GLU A 69 -5.19 11.26 -5.36
C GLU A 69 -4.37 10.80 -6.56
N GLY A 70 -4.96 10.77 -7.73
CA GLY A 70 -4.32 10.36 -8.97
C GLY A 70 -5.13 9.32 -9.74
N TRP A 71 -4.46 8.56 -10.59
CA TRP A 71 -5.09 7.61 -11.49
C TRP A 71 -4.44 6.24 -11.41
N VAL A 72 -5.26 5.21 -11.48
CA VAL A 72 -4.83 3.81 -11.55
C VAL A 72 -5.49 3.11 -12.73
N THR A 73 -4.81 2.09 -13.27
CA THR A 73 -5.29 1.37 -14.45
C THR A 73 -6.43 0.40 -14.15
N SER A 74 -6.69 0.07 -12.89
CA SER A 74 -7.76 -0.87 -12.54
C SER A 74 -8.46 -0.55 -11.22
N LYS A 75 -9.74 -0.87 -11.16
CA LYS A 75 -10.53 -0.82 -9.91
C LYS A 75 -9.96 -1.73 -8.81
N SER A 76 -9.30 -2.81 -9.20
CA SER A 76 -8.62 -3.73 -8.28
C SER A 76 -7.45 -3.05 -7.60
N ALA A 77 -6.55 -2.41 -8.38
CA ALA A 77 -5.43 -1.65 -7.86
C ALA A 77 -5.88 -0.54 -6.88
N LYS A 78 -6.95 0.21 -7.25
CA LYS A 78 -7.55 1.21 -6.36
C LYS A 78 -7.95 0.65 -5.01
N LYS A 79 -8.67 -0.48 -4.99
CA LYS A 79 -9.12 -1.14 -3.76
C LYS A 79 -7.96 -1.70 -2.94
N GLU A 80 -6.94 -2.27 -3.61
CA GLU A 80 -5.77 -2.80 -2.92
C GLU A 80 -4.94 -1.68 -2.26
N ILE A 81 -4.69 -0.58 -2.97
CA ILE A 81 -3.99 0.58 -2.43
C ILE A 81 -4.68 1.08 -1.17
N GLU A 82 -6.01 1.22 -1.20
CA GLU A 82 -6.78 1.63 -0.02
C GLU A 82 -6.67 0.62 1.13
N LYS A 83 -6.81 -0.67 0.82
CA LYS A 83 -6.79 -1.73 1.82
C LYS A 83 -5.48 -1.80 2.59
N TRP A 84 -4.35 -1.68 1.92
CA TRP A 84 -3.07 -1.72 2.64
C TRP A 84 -2.65 -0.36 3.19
N ALA A 85 -3.06 0.77 2.60
CA ALA A 85 -2.85 2.08 3.20
C ALA A 85 -3.50 2.17 4.60
N LYS A 86 -4.70 1.59 4.77
CA LYS A 86 -5.37 1.45 6.08
C LYS A 86 -4.61 0.58 7.07
N LYS A 87 -3.68 -0.28 6.61
CA LYS A 87 -2.86 -1.14 7.47
C LYS A 87 -1.53 -0.51 7.88
N ILE A 88 -1.19 0.66 7.35
CA ILE A 88 0.02 1.36 7.75
C ILE A 88 -0.16 1.85 9.18
N LYS A 89 0.88 1.65 9.98
CA LYS A 89 0.88 2.03 11.38
C LYS A 89 0.53 3.51 11.54
N CYS A 90 -0.31 3.79 12.50
CA CYS A 90 -0.75 5.14 12.88
C CYS A 90 -1.64 5.86 11.86
N VAL A 91 -2.02 5.25 10.76
CA VAL A 91 -3.06 5.80 9.88
C VAL A 91 -4.43 5.59 10.54
N THR A 92 -5.15 6.68 10.75
CA THR A 92 -6.50 6.66 11.37
C THR A 92 -7.60 6.56 10.33
N LYS A 93 -7.38 7.18 9.16
CA LYS A 93 -8.36 7.19 8.06
C LYS A 93 -7.65 7.29 6.72
N VAL A 94 -8.21 6.66 5.70
CA VAL A 94 -7.77 6.80 4.30
C VAL A 94 -8.92 7.34 3.47
N VAL A 95 -8.67 8.46 2.78
CA VAL A 95 -9.55 9.07 1.79
C VAL A 95 -9.00 8.74 0.42
N ASN A 96 -9.62 7.78 -0.27
CA ASN A 96 -9.18 7.31 -1.57
C ASN A 96 -9.90 8.02 -2.70
N LYS A 97 -9.24 9.02 -3.29
CA LYS A 97 -9.71 9.79 -4.43
C LYS A 97 -9.08 9.34 -5.77
N LEU A 98 -8.52 8.13 -5.81
CA LEU A 98 -7.96 7.59 -7.04
C LEU A 98 -9.06 7.41 -8.09
N GLY A 99 -8.85 7.98 -9.27
CA GLY A 99 -9.60 7.66 -10.46
C GLY A 99 -9.13 6.33 -11.08
N THR A 100 -9.95 5.72 -11.91
CA THR A 100 -9.54 4.58 -12.75
C THR A 100 -9.49 5.01 -14.20
N VAL A 101 -8.32 4.84 -14.81
CA VAL A 101 -8.17 4.99 -16.25
C VAL A 101 -8.40 3.62 -16.88
N PRO A 102 -9.31 3.48 -17.83
CA PRO A 102 -9.46 2.22 -18.54
C PRO A 102 -8.14 1.87 -19.23
N THR A 103 -7.55 0.73 -18.88
CA THR A 103 -6.42 0.17 -19.63
C THR A 103 -6.94 -0.48 -20.88
N GLY A 104 -6.66 0.14 -21.98
CA GLY A 104 -7.00 -0.41 -23.30
C GLY A 104 -8.42 -0.06 -23.73
N CYS A 105 -8.51 0.82 -24.67
CA CYS A 105 -9.72 0.98 -25.48
C CYS A 105 -9.94 -0.30 -26.29
N GLY A 106 -11.20 -0.67 -26.52
CA GLY A 106 -11.55 -1.82 -27.34
C GLY A 106 -11.01 -1.72 -28.78
N PRO A 107 -11.12 -2.80 -29.58
CA PRO A 107 -10.69 -2.78 -30.97
C PRO A 107 -11.26 -1.59 -31.74
N GLY A 108 -10.42 -0.87 -32.45
CA GLY A 108 -10.82 0.33 -33.21
C GLY A 108 -11.00 1.61 -32.40
N MET A 109 -10.62 1.58 -31.13
CA MET A 109 -10.68 2.73 -30.24
C MET A 109 -9.27 3.09 -29.75
N LYS A 110 -9.00 4.39 -29.56
CA LYS A 110 -7.78 4.90 -28.93
C LYS A 110 -8.09 5.71 -27.69
N GLN A 111 -7.16 5.74 -26.77
CA GLN A 111 -7.33 6.49 -25.53
C GLN A 111 -7.12 7.99 -25.79
N CYS A 112 -8.06 8.80 -25.31
CA CYS A 112 -8.01 10.25 -25.32
C CYS A 112 -8.33 10.77 -23.93
N GLY A 113 -7.31 11.11 -23.15
CA GLY A 113 -7.48 11.42 -21.73
C GLY A 113 -8.06 10.23 -20.96
N GLU A 114 -9.22 10.42 -20.36
CA GLU A 114 -9.92 9.39 -19.57
C GLU A 114 -10.96 8.60 -20.38
N THR A 115 -11.19 8.98 -21.65
CA THR A 115 -12.20 8.37 -22.52
C THR A 115 -11.54 7.63 -23.67
N CYS A 116 -12.24 6.60 -24.17
CA CYS A 116 -11.90 5.95 -25.42
C CYS A 116 -12.69 6.59 -26.56
N ILE A 117 -11.98 6.99 -27.59
CA ILE A 117 -12.57 7.56 -28.83
C ILE A 117 -12.27 6.62 -30.00
N PRO A 118 -13.06 6.63 -31.06
CA PRO A 118 -12.73 5.93 -32.29
C PRO A 118 -11.34 6.29 -32.82
N GLU A 119 -10.59 5.32 -33.31
CA GLU A 119 -9.20 5.49 -33.73
C GLU A 119 -9.06 6.58 -34.83
N LYS A 120 -10.13 6.76 -35.62
CA LYS A 120 -10.21 7.76 -36.68
C LYS A 120 -10.45 9.18 -36.18
N GLU A 121 -10.93 9.36 -34.97
CA GLU A 121 -11.18 10.69 -34.41
C GLU A 121 -9.90 11.31 -33.84
N THR A 122 -9.76 12.62 -33.98
CA THR A 122 -8.65 13.38 -33.39
C THR A 122 -8.88 13.60 -31.92
N CYS A 123 -7.85 13.32 -31.12
CA CYS A 123 -7.89 13.53 -29.68
C CYS A 123 -7.64 15.01 -29.35
N ASN A 124 -8.69 15.80 -29.26
CA ASN A 124 -8.62 17.19 -28.83
C ASN A 124 -8.79 17.27 -27.33
N LEU A 125 -7.68 17.47 -26.63
CA LEU A 125 -7.67 17.67 -25.19
C LEU A 125 -7.45 19.13 -24.86
N CYS A 126 -8.43 19.75 -24.22
CA CYS A 126 -8.29 21.07 -23.61
C CYS A 126 -8.02 20.86 -22.12
N ARG A 127 -6.78 21.10 -21.69
CA ARG A 127 -6.34 20.92 -20.27
C ARG A 127 -6.59 19.51 -19.71
N GLY A 128 -6.44 18.46 -20.52
CA GLY A 128 -6.62 17.07 -20.11
C GLY A 128 -8.06 16.55 -20.15
N VAL A 129 -9.01 17.34 -20.62
CA VAL A 129 -10.42 16.97 -20.81
C VAL A 129 -10.76 17.09 -22.30
N PRO A 130 -11.61 16.20 -22.88
CA PRO A 130 -12.09 16.38 -24.25
C PRO A 130 -12.72 17.75 -24.44
N CYS A 131 -12.32 18.46 -25.51
CA CYS A 131 -12.96 19.72 -25.85
C CYS A 131 -14.37 19.42 -26.40
N ILE A 132 -15.39 20.08 -25.88
CA ILE A 132 -16.74 20.05 -26.41
C ILE A 132 -16.84 21.08 -27.56
#